data_d3c0792c3fb6c50efabf7a5ad7cd4a88
#
_entry.id   d3c0792c3fb6c50efabf7a5ad7cd4a88
#
_cell.length_a   1.000
_cell.length_b   1.000
_cell.length_c   1.000
_cell.angle_alpha   90.00
_cell.angle_beta   90.00
_cell.angle_gamma   90.00
#
_symmetry.space_group_name_H-M   'P 1'
#
loop_
_entity.id
_entity.type
_entity.pdbx_description
1 polymer ?
#
loop_
_entity_poly.entity_id
_entity_poly.type
_entity_poly.pdbx_seq_one_letter_code
_entity_poly.pdbx_strand_id
1 'polypeptide(L)'
;MRQVNRKRPYARILPLLVIISVIVAATVTGCGTSTGSAAPASAAPAKQLVFYSAQGYDSAMAKAFQAKTGIQVKLVDDSTGKIVAKIDAERSNPHWDVAWFDGDSTMQGLDNEGMLLQNWTPKDVSNLTALGQSLVPADKAYYPASVTAAAAIGVNTKLLSPDQYPKDWRDLLTPVFKNSLAMNDPSISGPTYPYVAGIMDIMGTAQGKQYFQDLKANGLRVFPTNDNTLKALLAGQVKAVTIQDSALAAAEVKGDPIKIIYPSSGVFTLPGVIAINKNAPDMAAAKQFVEYVLSPAGQKVMADVKNGGGDSYFNPVINGIQPNPARQQSGINWVKVDPIKAAKDENSLKKWFHDNIVQ
;
A
#
# COMPACT_ATOMS: atom_id res chain seq x y z
N MET A 1 -31.69 21.79 45.01
CA MET A 1 -32.80 20.93 45.51
C MET A 1 -32.73 19.56 44.83
N ARG A 2 -32.67 18.53 45.68
CA ARG A 2 -32.89 17.08 45.48
C ARG A 2 -32.01 16.29 44.47
N GLN A 3 -30.98 15.64 45.06
CA GLN A 3 -30.38 14.37 44.62
C GLN A 3 -31.44 13.25 44.65
N VAL A 4 -31.39 12.34 43.67
CA VAL A 4 -31.96 11.01 43.78
C VAL A 4 -30.89 9.96 43.49
N ASN A 5 -30.51 9.28 44.54
CA ASN A 5 -29.60 8.16 44.62
C ASN A 5 -30.36 6.87 44.33
N ARG A 6 -29.97 6.04 43.37
CA ARG A 6 -30.51 4.67 43.22
C ARG A 6 -29.39 3.64 43.19
N LYS A 7 -29.28 2.91 44.30
CA LYS A 7 -28.43 1.73 44.50
C LYS A 7 -29.00 0.55 43.71
N ARG A 8 -28.12 -0.24 43.09
CA ARG A 8 -28.44 -1.57 42.52
C ARG A 8 -28.04 -2.66 43.50
N PRO A 9 -28.82 -3.73 43.68
CA PRO A 9 -28.47 -4.86 44.56
C PRO A 9 -27.64 -5.92 43.85
N TYR A 10 -26.67 -6.49 44.57
CA TYR A 10 -25.87 -7.67 44.20
C TYR A 10 -26.71 -8.93 44.33
N ALA A 11 -26.75 -9.77 43.30
CA ALA A 11 -27.23 -11.14 43.35
C ALA A 11 -26.08 -12.10 43.53
N ARG A 12 -26.11 -12.85 44.63
CA ARG A 12 -25.24 -13.99 44.97
C ARG A 12 -25.71 -15.21 44.23
N ILE A 13 -24.84 -15.97 43.59
CA ILE A 13 -25.12 -17.31 43.05
C ILE A 13 -24.23 -18.32 43.83
N LEU A 14 -24.89 -19.30 44.42
CA LEU A 14 -24.33 -20.46 45.12
C LEU A 14 -23.88 -21.55 44.14
N PRO A 15 -22.93 -22.41 44.51
CA PRO A 15 -22.46 -23.49 43.64
C PRO A 15 -23.31 -24.75 43.74
N LEU A 16 -23.51 -25.43 42.62
CA LEU A 16 -24.20 -26.71 42.52
C LEU A 16 -23.22 -27.87 42.46
N LEU A 17 -23.46 -28.86 43.30
CA LEU A 17 -22.64 -30.08 43.47
C LEU A 17 -22.68 -31.02 42.27
N VAL A 18 -21.54 -31.64 42.00
CA VAL A 18 -21.38 -32.74 41.04
C VAL A 18 -21.74 -34.07 41.70
N ILE A 19 -22.64 -34.84 41.08
CA ILE A 19 -22.92 -36.25 41.43
C ILE A 19 -22.18 -37.14 40.43
N ILE A 20 -21.31 -37.99 40.96
CA ILE A 20 -20.61 -39.04 40.21
C ILE A 20 -21.49 -40.29 40.22
N SER A 21 -21.85 -40.77 39.02
CA SER A 21 -22.47 -42.10 38.89
C SER A 21 -21.48 -43.08 38.25
N VAL A 22 -21.17 -44.09 39.03
CA VAL A 22 -20.38 -45.27 38.62
C VAL A 22 -21.30 -46.22 37.86
N ILE A 23 -20.91 -46.65 36.67
CA ILE A 23 -21.59 -47.72 35.91
C ILE A 23 -20.59 -48.87 35.73
N VAL A 24 -21.06 -50.02 36.12
CA VAL A 24 -20.41 -51.34 36.16
C VAL A 24 -20.26 -51.91 34.73
N ALA A 25 -19.12 -52.52 34.47
CA ALA A 25 -18.80 -53.22 33.25
C ALA A 25 -19.57 -54.57 33.18
N ALA A 26 -20.19 -54.84 32.05
CA ALA A 26 -20.65 -56.18 31.64
C ALA A 26 -19.88 -56.59 30.38
N THR A 27 -19.09 -57.61 30.50
CA THR A 27 -18.37 -58.25 29.36
C THR A 27 -19.36 -59.17 28.59
N VAL A 28 -19.52 -58.89 27.31
CA VAL A 28 -20.11 -59.86 26.36
C VAL A 28 -19.12 -60.12 25.23
N THR A 29 -18.66 -61.31 25.17
CA THR A 29 -17.79 -61.83 24.11
C THR A 29 -18.65 -62.14 22.90
N GLY A 30 -18.50 -61.37 21.84
CA GLY A 30 -19.12 -61.60 20.55
C GLY A 30 -18.11 -61.47 19.41
N CYS A 31 -17.74 -62.58 18.77
CA CYS A 31 -17.01 -62.60 17.51
C CYS A 31 -17.88 -61.99 16.41
N GLY A 32 -17.50 -60.80 15.93
CA GLY A 32 -18.08 -60.15 14.78
C GLY A 32 -17.00 -59.52 13.94
N THR A 33 -16.93 -59.92 12.67
CA THR A 33 -16.06 -59.40 11.63
C THR A 33 -16.13 -57.86 11.56
N SER A 34 -15.07 -57.18 11.98
CA SER A 34 -14.95 -55.73 11.91
C SER A 34 -14.64 -55.30 10.46
N THR A 35 -15.69 -54.84 9.76
CA THR A 35 -15.49 -53.87 8.67
C THR A 35 -15.00 -52.59 9.29
N GLY A 36 -13.69 -52.32 9.20
CA GLY A 36 -13.08 -51.08 9.71
C GLY A 36 -13.65 -49.87 8.98
N SER A 37 -14.54 -49.13 9.66
CA SER A 37 -14.90 -47.77 9.26
C SER A 37 -13.68 -46.92 9.53
N ALA A 38 -12.92 -46.61 8.47
CA ALA A 38 -11.84 -45.63 8.57
C ALA A 38 -12.44 -44.30 9.05
N ALA A 39 -11.99 -43.82 10.21
CA ALA A 39 -12.29 -42.45 10.65
C ALA A 39 -11.88 -41.49 9.50
N PRO A 40 -12.69 -40.49 9.21
CA PRO A 40 -12.30 -39.51 8.20
C PRO A 40 -10.94 -38.91 8.63
N ALA A 41 -9.93 -39.07 7.77
CA ALA A 41 -8.64 -38.44 7.97
C ALA A 41 -8.90 -36.94 8.20
N SER A 42 -8.44 -36.42 9.33
CA SER A 42 -8.46 -34.99 9.62
C SER A 42 -7.84 -34.29 8.41
N ALA A 43 -8.66 -33.55 7.68
CA ALA A 43 -8.18 -32.77 6.54
C ALA A 43 -7.05 -31.86 7.08
N ALA A 44 -5.88 -31.94 6.44
CA ALA A 44 -4.81 -31.00 6.74
C ALA A 44 -5.37 -29.57 6.71
N PRO A 45 -4.99 -28.69 7.64
CA PRO A 45 -5.49 -27.34 7.66
C PRO A 45 -5.30 -26.72 6.28
N ALA A 46 -6.36 -26.13 5.74
CA ALA A 46 -6.30 -25.50 4.43
C ALA A 46 -5.16 -24.47 4.44
N LYS A 47 -4.29 -24.53 3.45
CA LYS A 47 -3.20 -23.57 3.29
C LYS A 47 -3.79 -22.16 3.22
N GLN A 48 -3.31 -21.27 4.03
CA GLN A 48 -3.79 -19.88 4.10
C GLN A 48 -2.61 -18.93 3.97
N LEU A 49 -2.70 -18.05 2.99
CA LEU A 49 -1.78 -16.92 2.83
C LEU A 49 -2.32 -15.69 3.56
N VAL A 50 -1.53 -15.07 4.41
CA VAL A 50 -1.86 -13.78 5.02
C VAL A 50 -1.16 -12.66 4.24
N PHE A 51 -1.97 -11.86 3.56
CA PHE A 51 -1.51 -10.84 2.62
C PHE A 51 -1.85 -9.44 3.15
N TYR A 52 -0.81 -8.63 3.43
CA TYR A 52 -0.90 -7.24 3.85
C TYR A 52 -0.69 -6.33 2.65
N SER A 53 -1.65 -5.45 2.36
CA SER A 53 -1.63 -4.65 1.15
C SER A 53 -2.14 -3.23 1.36
N ALA A 54 -1.64 -2.34 0.49
CA ALA A 54 -2.13 -0.99 0.31
C ALA A 54 -2.37 -0.68 -1.19
N GLN A 55 -2.74 -1.70 -1.99
CA GLN A 55 -2.91 -1.61 -3.42
C GLN A 55 -4.38 -1.74 -3.81
N GLY A 56 -4.89 -0.87 -4.68
CA GLY A 56 -6.31 -0.88 -5.05
C GLY A 56 -6.78 -2.15 -5.77
N TYR A 57 -5.89 -2.94 -6.35
CA TYR A 57 -6.21 -4.21 -7.03
C TYR A 57 -6.01 -5.45 -6.16
N ASP A 58 -5.68 -5.30 -4.90
CA ASP A 58 -5.31 -6.40 -4.01
C ASP A 58 -6.42 -7.43 -3.76
N SER A 59 -7.66 -6.98 -3.57
CA SER A 59 -8.83 -7.85 -3.40
C SER A 59 -9.08 -8.71 -4.65
N ALA A 60 -8.92 -8.14 -5.84
CA ALA A 60 -9.05 -8.87 -7.10
C ALA A 60 -7.88 -9.85 -7.27
N MET A 61 -6.67 -9.44 -6.91
CA MET A 61 -5.48 -10.28 -6.93
C MET A 61 -5.62 -11.48 -5.99
N ALA A 62 -6.06 -11.25 -4.76
CA ALA A 62 -6.32 -12.31 -3.79
C ALA A 62 -7.34 -13.35 -4.33
N LYS A 63 -8.46 -12.88 -4.88
CA LYS A 63 -9.49 -13.75 -5.49
C LYS A 63 -8.95 -14.53 -6.67
N ALA A 64 -8.21 -13.89 -7.58
CA ALA A 64 -7.66 -14.54 -8.76
C ALA A 64 -6.61 -15.60 -8.41
N PHE A 65 -5.74 -15.30 -7.45
CA PHE A 65 -4.77 -16.25 -6.92
C PHE A 65 -5.46 -17.46 -6.26
N GLN A 66 -6.44 -17.19 -5.39
CA GLN A 66 -7.22 -18.26 -4.73
C GLN A 66 -7.95 -19.16 -5.74
N ALA A 67 -8.57 -18.57 -6.77
CA ALA A 67 -9.25 -19.32 -7.81
C ALA A 67 -8.27 -20.22 -8.61
N LYS A 68 -7.04 -19.75 -8.83
CA LYS A 68 -6.01 -20.49 -9.58
C LYS A 68 -5.37 -21.60 -8.78
N THR A 69 -5.18 -21.41 -7.48
CA THR A 69 -4.32 -22.30 -6.65
C THR A 69 -5.07 -23.10 -5.60
N GLY A 70 -6.29 -22.71 -5.24
CA GLY A 70 -7.04 -23.25 -4.10
C GLY A 70 -6.53 -22.77 -2.74
N ILE A 71 -5.44 -21.97 -2.70
CA ILE A 71 -4.89 -21.41 -1.44
C ILE A 71 -5.80 -20.28 -0.97
N GLN A 72 -6.31 -20.36 0.26
CA GLN A 72 -7.12 -19.31 0.84
C GLN A 72 -6.26 -18.07 1.12
N VAL A 73 -6.77 -16.88 0.82
CA VAL A 73 -6.07 -15.62 1.07
C VAL A 73 -6.81 -14.81 2.12
N LYS A 74 -6.12 -14.52 3.21
CA LYS A 74 -6.56 -13.55 4.22
C LYS A 74 -5.92 -12.20 3.90
N LEU A 75 -6.69 -11.33 3.26
CA LEU A 75 -6.27 -9.96 2.94
C LEU A 75 -6.45 -9.05 4.16
N VAL A 76 -5.44 -8.23 4.42
CA VAL A 76 -5.49 -7.05 5.29
C VAL A 76 -5.15 -5.86 4.41
N ASP A 77 -6.17 -5.07 4.10
CA ASP A 77 -6.10 -3.89 3.24
C ASP A 77 -6.22 -2.62 4.09
N ASP A 78 -5.24 -1.73 3.99
CA ASP A 78 -5.25 -0.39 4.58
C ASP A 78 -4.17 0.49 3.89
N SER A 79 -4.06 1.77 4.29
CA SER A 79 -2.98 2.65 3.82
C SER A 79 -1.60 2.12 4.21
N THR A 80 -0.57 2.45 3.40
CA THR A 80 0.82 2.00 3.63
C THR A 80 1.28 2.29 5.06
N GLY A 81 1.01 3.50 5.58
CA GLY A 81 1.42 3.85 6.95
C GLY A 81 0.81 2.96 8.02
N LYS A 82 -0.46 2.57 7.86
CA LYS A 82 -1.12 1.65 8.81
C LYS A 82 -0.65 0.20 8.66
N ILE A 83 -0.40 -0.26 7.43
CA ILE A 83 0.19 -1.58 7.17
C ILE A 83 1.56 -1.68 7.82
N VAL A 84 2.43 -0.68 7.64
CA VAL A 84 3.76 -0.65 8.27
C VAL A 84 3.65 -0.62 9.78
N ALA A 85 2.79 0.24 10.35
CA ALA A 85 2.57 0.28 11.80
C ALA A 85 2.08 -1.07 12.37
N LYS A 86 1.26 -1.81 11.61
CA LYS A 86 0.82 -3.15 11.98
C LYS A 86 1.98 -4.14 11.91
N ILE A 87 2.80 -4.12 10.88
CA ILE A 87 4.01 -4.94 10.76
C ILE A 87 4.94 -4.70 11.95
N ASP A 88 5.17 -3.43 12.31
CA ASP A 88 5.99 -3.05 13.46
C ASP A 88 5.44 -3.55 14.79
N ALA A 89 4.14 -3.46 14.98
CA ALA A 89 3.49 -3.98 16.20
C ALA A 89 3.60 -5.51 16.33
N GLU A 90 3.71 -6.22 15.22
CA GLU A 90 3.82 -7.68 15.15
C GLU A 90 5.27 -8.17 15.03
N ARG A 91 6.27 -7.29 15.13
CA ARG A 91 7.70 -7.58 14.89
C ARG A 91 8.22 -8.83 15.62
N SER A 92 7.81 -9.03 16.88
CA SER A 92 8.23 -10.18 17.68
C SER A 92 7.48 -11.48 17.37
N ASN A 93 6.31 -11.39 16.73
CA ASN A 93 5.47 -12.52 16.36
C ASN A 93 4.68 -12.17 15.09
N PRO A 94 5.33 -12.18 13.91
CA PRO A 94 4.70 -11.78 12.67
C PRO A 94 3.56 -12.71 12.26
N HIS A 95 2.43 -12.14 11.84
CA HIS A 95 1.25 -12.85 11.38
C HIS A 95 0.97 -12.67 9.88
N TRP A 96 1.94 -12.19 9.13
CA TRP A 96 1.84 -11.93 7.70
C TRP A 96 2.85 -12.73 6.90
N ASP A 97 2.47 -13.14 5.69
CA ASP A 97 3.32 -13.85 4.74
C ASP A 97 3.93 -12.91 3.71
N VAL A 98 3.10 -12.04 3.13
CA VAL A 98 3.45 -11.12 2.05
C VAL A 98 2.97 -9.72 2.38
N ALA A 99 3.82 -8.72 2.09
CA ALA A 99 3.46 -7.31 2.10
C ALA A 99 3.60 -6.72 0.70
N TRP A 100 2.62 -5.86 0.28
CA TRP A 100 2.64 -5.18 -1.00
C TRP A 100 2.08 -3.77 -0.86
N PHE A 101 2.92 -2.78 -1.09
CA PHE A 101 2.54 -1.37 -1.02
C PHE A 101 3.45 -0.48 -1.88
N ASP A 102 3.10 0.79 -1.99
CA ASP A 102 3.87 1.78 -2.74
C ASP A 102 5.06 2.31 -1.94
N GLY A 103 6.21 2.37 -2.64
CA GLY A 103 7.44 2.95 -2.13
C GLY A 103 8.49 1.90 -1.71
N ASP A 104 9.56 1.82 -2.51
CA ASP A 104 10.72 0.98 -2.23
C ASP A 104 11.52 1.47 -1.01
N SER A 105 11.49 2.75 -0.69
CA SER A 105 12.14 3.31 0.50
C SER A 105 11.60 2.70 1.80
N THR A 106 10.28 2.67 1.96
CA THR A 106 9.63 2.08 3.13
C THR A 106 9.86 0.56 3.19
N MET A 107 9.84 -0.13 2.04
CA MET A 107 10.16 -1.56 1.98
C MET A 107 11.63 -1.81 2.33
N GLN A 108 12.55 -0.96 1.87
CA GLN A 108 13.97 -1.00 2.24
C GLN A 108 14.15 -0.79 3.77
N GLY A 109 13.31 0.03 4.40
CA GLY A 109 13.29 0.16 5.85
C GLY A 109 13.03 -1.18 6.56
N LEU A 110 12.01 -1.93 6.12
CA LEU A 110 11.70 -3.26 6.65
C LEU A 110 12.83 -4.27 6.37
N ASP A 111 13.50 -4.16 5.22
CA ASP A 111 14.65 -4.99 4.89
C ASP A 111 15.85 -4.69 5.78
N ASN A 112 16.20 -3.41 5.99
CA ASN A 112 17.27 -2.99 6.89
C ASN A 112 17.06 -3.49 8.34
N GLU A 113 15.82 -3.69 8.73
CA GLU A 113 15.44 -4.29 10.03
C GLU A 113 15.47 -5.82 10.02
N GLY A 114 15.83 -6.40 8.88
CA GLY A 114 15.96 -7.84 8.68
C GLY A 114 14.63 -8.57 8.75
N MET A 115 13.53 -7.97 8.32
CA MET A 115 12.19 -8.57 8.34
C MET A 115 11.86 -9.34 7.06
N LEU A 116 12.55 -9.07 5.96
CA LEU A 116 12.23 -9.61 4.64
C LEU A 116 13.07 -10.84 4.28
N LEU A 117 12.51 -11.69 3.42
CA LEU A 117 13.21 -12.82 2.81
C LEU A 117 14.18 -12.31 1.75
N GLN A 118 15.48 -12.48 2.01
CA GLN A 118 16.55 -12.11 1.08
C GLN A 118 17.01 -13.29 0.22
N ASN A 119 17.73 -12.99 -0.86
CA ASN A 119 18.42 -13.95 -1.73
C ASN A 119 17.51 -15.01 -2.37
N TRP A 120 16.20 -14.81 -2.40
CA TRP A 120 15.28 -15.62 -3.16
C TRP A 120 14.94 -14.93 -4.49
N THR A 121 14.88 -15.68 -5.58
CA THR A 121 14.59 -15.17 -6.92
C THR A 121 13.33 -15.83 -7.46
N PRO A 122 12.26 -15.07 -7.78
CA PRO A 122 11.09 -15.58 -8.48
C PRO A 122 11.50 -16.14 -9.85
N LYS A 123 10.83 -17.20 -10.33
CA LYS A 123 11.16 -17.85 -11.62
C LYS A 123 11.06 -16.89 -12.81
N ASP A 124 10.13 -15.96 -12.79
CA ASP A 124 9.86 -15.03 -13.89
C ASP A 124 10.57 -13.67 -13.75
N VAL A 125 11.55 -13.55 -12.83
CA VAL A 125 12.30 -12.30 -12.61
C VAL A 125 13.04 -11.82 -13.87
N SER A 126 13.45 -12.72 -14.75
CA SER A 126 14.06 -12.39 -16.05
C SER A 126 13.11 -11.67 -17.01
N ASN A 127 11.81 -11.73 -16.75
CA ASN A 127 10.79 -11.02 -17.52
C ASN A 127 10.61 -9.55 -17.09
N LEU A 128 11.31 -9.10 -16.04
CA LEU A 128 11.33 -7.69 -15.68
C LEU A 128 11.95 -6.85 -16.81
N THR A 129 11.36 -5.70 -17.09
CA THR A 129 11.96 -4.68 -17.96
C THR A 129 13.28 -4.17 -17.37
N ALA A 130 14.10 -3.46 -18.15
CA ALA A 130 15.32 -2.84 -17.64
C ALA A 130 15.03 -1.92 -16.43
N LEU A 131 13.93 -1.16 -16.46
CA LEU A 131 13.48 -0.37 -15.32
C LEU A 131 13.15 -1.26 -14.12
N GLY A 132 12.34 -2.31 -14.34
CA GLY A 132 11.99 -3.25 -13.26
C GLY A 132 13.23 -3.88 -12.62
N GLN A 133 14.19 -4.34 -13.43
CA GLN A 133 15.45 -4.90 -12.93
C GLN A 133 16.26 -3.89 -12.09
N SER A 134 16.28 -2.62 -12.49
CA SER A 134 17.00 -1.57 -11.77
C SER A 134 16.40 -1.20 -10.41
N LEU A 135 15.18 -1.66 -10.13
CA LEU A 135 14.45 -1.43 -8.87
C LEU A 135 14.52 -2.63 -7.91
N VAL A 136 15.11 -3.75 -8.33
CA VAL A 136 15.36 -4.89 -7.44
C VAL A 136 16.61 -4.61 -6.61
N PRO A 137 16.55 -4.71 -5.26
CA PRO A 137 17.73 -4.51 -4.43
C PRO A 137 18.75 -5.65 -4.63
N ALA A 138 20.00 -5.40 -4.28
CA ALA A 138 21.11 -6.35 -4.49
C ALA A 138 20.90 -7.69 -3.77
N ASP A 139 20.30 -7.66 -2.60
CA ASP A 139 19.96 -8.83 -1.78
C ASP A 139 18.60 -9.47 -2.14
N LYS A 140 17.88 -8.91 -3.12
CA LYS A 140 16.61 -9.44 -3.62
C LYS A 140 15.51 -9.56 -2.54
N ALA A 141 15.46 -8.61 -1.61
CA ALA A 141 14.50 -8.61 -0.51
C ALA A 141 13.07 -8.28 -0.97
N TYR A 142 12.91 -7.54 -2.09
CA TYR A 142 11.62 -7.19 -2.66
C TYR A 142 11.66 -7.05 -4.19
N TYR A 143 10.48 -7.04 -4.82
CA TYR A 143 10.35 -6.96 -6.26
C TYR A 143 9.33 -5.90 -6.68
N PRO A 144 9.60 -5.09 -7.71
CA PRO A 144 8.64 -4.16 -8.27
C PRO A 144 7.58 -4.92 -9.09
N ALA A 145 6.32 -4.57 -8.93
CA ALA A 145 5.21 -5.07 -9.73
C ALA A 145 4.63 -3.99 -10.66
N SER A 146 4.85 -2.72 -10.35
CA SER A 146 4.36 -1.56 -11.08
C SER A 146 5.25 -0.35 -10.83
N VAL A 147 5.09 0.69 -11.65
CA VAL A 147 5.71 2.01 -11.42
C VAL A 147 4.71 3.12 -11.74
N THR A 148 4.61 4.09 -10.84
CA THR A 148 3.87 5.34 -11.01
C THR A 148 4.76 6.54 -10.64
N ALA A 149 4.29 7.77 -10.78
CA ALA A 149 4.94 8.92 -10.18
C ALA A 149 4.39 9.12 -8.75
N ALA A 150 5.29 9.29 -7.80
CA ALA A 150 4.96 9.52 -6.38
C ALA A 150 4.04 10.74 -6.20
N ALA A 151 4.24 11.76 -7.03
CA ALA A 151 3.33 12.87 -7.19
C ALA A 151 3.44 13.43 -8.62
N ALA A 152 2.31 13.91 -9.12
CA ALA A 152 2.20 14.89 -10.19
C ALA A 152 1.30 16.03 -9.71
N ILE A 153 1.25 17.15 -10.45
CA ILE A 153 0.35 18.24 -10.11
C ILE A 153 -0.97 18.01 -10.86
N GLY A 154 -2.07 17.87 -10.12
CA GLY A 154 -3.42 17.89 -10.69
C GLY A 154 -4.02 19.29 -10.55
N VAL A 155 -4.49 19.91 -11.64
CA VAL A 155 -5.17 21.20 -11.59
C VAL A 155 -6.64 21.07 -11.96
N ASN A 156 -7.51 21.84 -11.31
CA ASN A 156 -8.93 21.90 -11.67
C ASN A 156 -9.12 22.90 -12.84
N THR A 157 -9.50 22.36 -14.00
CA THR A 157 -9.65 23.13 -15.27
C THR A 157 -10.85 24.07 -15.28
N LYS A 158 -11.77 23.96 -14.32
CA LYS A 158 -12.86 24.94 -14.13
C LYS A 158 -12.43 26.17 -13.32
N LEU A 159 -11.32 26.06 -12.57
CA LEU A 159 -10.84 27.11 -11.68
C LEU A 159 -9.58 27.80 -12.16
N LEU A 160 -8.87 27.19 -13.13
CA LEU A 160 -7.64 27.70 -13.71
C LEU A 160 -7.74 27.67 -15.24
N SER A 161 -7.32 28.73 -15.90
CA SER A 161 -7.06 28.76 -17.34
C SER A 161 -5.68 28.19 -17.66
N PRO A 162 -5.43 27.71 -18.91
CA PRO A 162 -4.17 27.06 -19.28
C PRO A 162 -2.91 27.90 -19.04
N ASP A 163 -2.99 29.21 -19.12
CA ASP A 163 -1.90 30.16 -18.84
C ASP A 163 -1.54 30.24 -17.35
N GLN A 164 -2.45 29.80 -16.47
CA GLN A 164 -2.26 29.74 -15.03
C GLN A 164 -1.73 28.38 -14.53
N TYR A 165 -1.58 27.39 -15.43
CA TYR A 165 -1.09 26.07 -15.02
C TYR A 165 0.38 26.14 -14.58
N PRO A 166 0.72 25.49 -13.44
CA PRO A 166 2.10 25.43 -13.00
C PRO A 166 2.93 24.58 -13.99
N LYS A 167 4.20 24.94 -14.18
CA LYS A 167 5.15 24.19 -15.00
C LYS A 167 6.14 23.40 -14.17
N ASP A 168 6.31 23.82 -12.90
CA ASP A 168 7.23 23.20 -11.97
C ASP A 168 6.73 23.29 -10.53
N TRP A 169 7.37 22.55 -9.62
CA TRP A 169 7.01 22.54 -8.20
C TRP A 169 6.99 23.92 -7.55
N ARG A 170 7.96 24.80 -7.87
CA ARG A 170 8.05 26.13 -7.30
C ARG A 170 6.92 27.07 -7.72
N ASP A 171 6.26 26.79 -8.85
CA ASP A 171 5.13 27.61 -9.33
C ASP A 171 3.93 27.52 -8.38
N LEU A 172 3.85 26.44 -7.58
CA LEU A 172 2.83 26.26 -6.54
C LEU A 172 2.95 27.28 -5.39
N LEU A 173 4.06 28.00 -5.28
CA LEU A 173 4.26 29.09 -4.31
C LEU A 173 3.70 30.42 -4.78
N THR A 174 3.25 30.54 -6.03
CA THR A 174 2.73 31.79 -6.60
C THR A 174 1.37 32.16 -6.00
N PRO A 175 0.99 33.45 -6.02
CA PRO A 175 -0.29 33.93 -5.47
C PRO A 175 -1.54 33.23 -6.05
N VAL A 176 -1.46 32.68 -7.27
CA VAL A 176 -2.55 31.94 -7.90
C VAL A 176 -3.02 30.78 -7.04
N PHE A 177 -2.09 30.14 -6.32
CA PHE A 177 -2.35 28.95 -5.50
C PHE A 177 -2.53 29.24 -4.01
N LYS A 178 -2.56 30.53 -3.61
CA LYS A 178 -2.75 30.89 -2.19
C LYS A 178 -4.05 30.32 -1.65
N ASN A 179 -3.98 29.58 -0.52
CA ASN A 179 -5.10 28.88 0.12
C ASN A 179 -5.84 27.89 -0.80
N SER A 180 -5.18 27.39 -1.85
CA SER A 180 -5.82 26.60 -2.92
C SER A 180 -5.00 25.39 -3.34
N LEU A 181 -4.17 24.88 -2.43
CA LEU A 181 -3.34 23.69 -2.62
C LEU A 181 -3.69 22.59 -1.64
N ALA A 182 -3.53 21.33 -2.08
CA ALA A 182 -3.58 20.20 -1.15
C ALA A 182 -2.58 19.11 -1.56
N MET A 183 -2.17 18.31 -0.57
CA MET A 183 -1.39 17.10 -0.73
C MET A 183 -1.78 16.06 0.31
N ASN A 184 -1.18 14.87 0.25
CA ASN A 184 -1.39 13.86 1.27
C ASN A 184 -0.37 13.97 2.42
N ASP A 185 -0.69 13.31 3.54
CA ASP A 185 0.22 13.13 4.67
C ASP A 185 1.23 12.00 4.35
N PRO A 186 2.55 12.26 4.37
CA PRO A 186 3.56 11.24 4.11
C PRO A 186 3.62 10.13 5.17
N SER A 187 3.02 10.35 6.35
CA SER A 187 2.95 9.33 7.40
C SER A 187 1.84 8.30 7.15
N ILE A 188 0.87 8.62 6.29
CA ILE A 188 -0.31 7.79 6.00
C ILE A 188 -0.25 7.24 4.58
N SER A 189 -0.06 8.13 3.59
CA SER A 189 -0.07 7.80 2.17
C SER A 189 1.32 7.37 1.70
N GLY A 190 1.44 6.12 1.23
CA GLY A 190 2.69 5.53 0.74
C GLY A 190 3.38 6.37 -0.35
N PRO A 191 2.67 6.82 -1.39
CA PRO A 191 3.26 7.65 -2.45
C PRO A 191 3.88 8.95 -1.96
N THR A 192 3.35 9.52 -0.88
CA THR A 192 3.73 10.88 -0.47
C THR A 192 5.12 10.95 0.15
N TYR A 193 5.60 9.90 0.82
CA TYR A 193 6.96 9.94 1.37
C TYR A 193 8.04 10.01 0.28
N PRO A 194 8.04 9.17 -0.77
CA PRO A 194 8.98 9.31 -1.89
C PRO A 194 8.90 10.68 -2.60
N TYR A 195 7.72 11.31 -2.68
CA TYR A 195 7.60 12.68 -3.16
C TYR A 195 8.36 13.67 -2.27
N VAL A 196 8.14 13.61 -0.95
CA VAL A 196 8.82 14.51 0.00
C VAL A 196 10.34 14.27 -0.03
N ALA A 197 10.79 13.01 -0.02
CA ALA A 197 12.21 12.65 -0.10
C ALA A 197 12.84 13.15 -1.43
N GLY A 198 12.14 12.96 -2.54
CA GLY A 198 12.57 13.42 -3.85
C GLY A 198 12.71 14.93 -3.97
N ILE A 199 11.81 15.70 -3.35
CA ILE A 199 11.97 17.17 -3.25
C ILE A 199 13.25 17.53 -2.48
N MET A 200 13.57 16.78 -1.39
CA MET A 200 14.83 16.98 -0.66
C MET A 200 16.04 16.68 -1.53
N ASP A 201 15.93 15.68 -2.42
CA ASP A 201 17.05 15.31 -3.32
C ASP A 201 17.28 16.36 -4.40
N ILE A 202 16.24 16.84 -5.09
CA ILE A 202 16.43 17.80 -6.20
C ILE A 202 16.67 19.24 -5.72
N MET A 203 16.21 19.62 -4.54
CA MET A 203 16.38 20.99 -4.00
C MET A 203 17.49 21.08 -2.95
N GLY A 204 17.94 19.94 -2.39
CA GLY A 204 18.73 19.87 -1.18
C GLY A 204 17.85 19.93 0.07
N THR A 205 18.24 19.22 1.14
CA THR A 205 17.39 19.01 2.34
C THR A 205 16.91 20.32 2.98
N ALA A 206 17.78 21.33 3.12
CA ALA A 206 17.39 22.60 3.72
C ALA A 206 16.37 23.36 2.87
N GLN A 207 16.62 23.45 1.55
CA GLN A 207 15.72 24.15 0.63
C GLN A 207 14.43 23.36 0.38
N GLY A 208 14.47 22.03 0.40
CA GLY A 208 13.26 21.18 0.32
C GLY A 208 12.36 21.36 1.53
N LYS A 209 12.94 21.42 2.73
CA LYS A 209 12.19 21.76 3.95
C LYS A 209 11.58 23.15 3.87
N GLN A 210 12.34 24.14 3.45
CA GLN A 210 11.83 25.50 3.26
C GLN A 210 10.68 25.54 2.26
N TYR A 211 10.80 24.82 1.13
CA TYR A 211 9.74 24.72 0.12
C TYR A 211 8.40 24.25 0.74
N PHE A 212 8.40 23.19 1.55
CA PHE A 212 7.17 22.73 2.21
C PHE A 212 6.65 23.73 3.27
N GLN A 213 7.54 24.41 3.99
CA GLN A 213 7.14 25.49 4.91
C GLN A 213 6.52 26.67 4.16
N ASP A 214 7.06 27.03 3.00
CA ASP A 214 6.48 28.07 2.14
C ASP A 214 5.13 27.65 1.57
N LEU A 215 4.95 26.38 1.20
CA LEU A 215 3.63 25.83 0.82
C LEU A 215 2.63 25.92 1.97
N LYS A 216 3.03 25.59 3.22
CA LYS A 216 2.18 25.77 4.41
C LYS A 216 1.81 27.22 4.60
N ALA A 217 2.77 28.14 4.51
CA ALA A 217 2.53 29.59 4.60
C ALA A 217 1.61 30.09 3.46
N ASN A 218 1.67 29.43 2.29
CA ASN A 218 0.77 29.68 1.15
C ASN A 218 -0.63 29.03 1.33
N GLY A 219 -0.88 28.36 2.46
CA GLY A 219 -2.18 27.76 2.81
C GLY A 219 -2.38 26.34 2.30
N LEU A 220 -1.29 25.55 2.17
CA LEU A 220 -1.37 24.13 1.85
C LEU A 220 -2.26 23.38 2.85
N ARG A 221 -3.15 22.56 2.32
CA ARG A 221 -3.98 21.61 3.09
C ARG A 221 -3.42 20.22 2.97
N VAL A 222 -3.37 19.46 4.06
CA VAL A 222 -2.88 18.08 4.10
C VAL A 222 -4.04 17.15 4.40
N PHE A 223 -4.21 16.12 3.58
CA PHE A 223 -5.25 15.09 3.71
C PHE A 223 -4.64 13.70 3.88
N PRO A 224 -5.38 12.70 4.39
CA PRO A 224 -4.83 11.38 4.63
C PRO A 224 -4.44 10.61 3.37
N THR A 225 -5.25 10.65 2.30
CA THR A 225 -5.13 9.78 1.13
C THR A 225 -5.39 10.50 -0.18
N ASN A 226 -5.01 9.85 -1.31
CA ASN A 226 -5.29 10.32 -2.66
C ASN A 226 -6.79 10.66 -2.85
N ASP A 227 -7.68 9.79 -2.38
CA ASP A 227 -9.13 9.98 -2.51
C ASP A 227 -9.62 11.24 -1.81
N ASN A 228 -9.15 11.52 -0.60
CA ASN A 228 -9.54 12.72 0.15
C ASN A 228 -9.05 13.98 -0.58
N THR A 229 -7.79 13.97 -1.03
CA THR A 229 -7.18 15.11 -1.72
C THR A 229 -7.83 15.35 -3.09
N LEU A 230 -8.07 14.28 -3.85
CA LEU A 230 -8.76 14.37 -5.14
C LEU A 230 -10.20 14.88 -5.00
N LYS A 231 -10.95 14.41 -3.98
CA LYS A 231 -12.28 14.93 -3.67
C LYS A 231 -12.28 16.43 -3.42
N ALA A 232 -11.28 16.94 -2.68
CA ALA A 232 -11.15 18.39 -2.44
C ALA A 232 -10.89 19.17 -3.73
N LEU A 233 -10.08 18.62 -4.66
CA LEU A 233 -9.85 19.22 -5.99
C LEU A 233 -11.15 19.26 -6.83
N LEU A 234 -11.83 18.11 -6.93
CA LEU A 234 -13.05 17.98 -7.75
C LEU A 234 -14.22 18.82 -7.21
N ALA A 235 -14.30 18.96 -5.88
CA ALA A 235 -15.28 19.83 -5.23
C ALA A 235 -14.94 21.32 -5.34
N GLY A 236 -13.81 21.68 -5.99
CA GLY A 236 -13.40 23.08 -6.15
C GLY A 236 -12.92 23.74 -4.84
N GLN A 237 -12.61 22.96 -3.81
CA GLN A 237 -12.09 23.47 -2.54
C GLN A 237 -10.64 23.93 -2.64
N VAL A 238 -9.90 23.38 -3.61
CA VAL A 238 -8.53 23.73 -3.98
C VAL A 238 -8.42 23.80 -5.50
N LYS A 239 -7.47 24.58 -6.00
CA LYS A 239 -7.20 24.72 -7.44
C LYS A 239 -6.23 23.67 -7.96
N ALA A 240 -5.32 23.23 -7.08
CA ALA A 240 -4.33 22.23 -7.43
C ALA A 240 -4.04 21.28 -6.28
N VAL A 241 -3.54 20.08 -6.64
CA VAL A 241 -3.11 19.04 -5.70
C VAL A 241 -1.78 18.44 -6.15
N THR A 242 -1.03 17.88 -5.21
CA THR A 242 0.14 17.03 -5.50
C THR A 242 -0.12 15.65 -4.93
N ILE A 243 -0.49 14.71 -5.80
CA ILE A 243 -0.77 13.32 -5.45
C ILE A 243 -0.24 12.38 -6.53
N GLN A 244 -0.26 11.08 -6.26
CA GLN A 244 0.11 10.03 -7.21
C GLN A 244 -0.56 10.22 -8.57
N ASP A 245 0.21 10.16 -9.64
CA ASP A 245 -0.26 10.46 -10.99
C ASP A 245 -1.31 9.47 -11.50
N SER A 246 -1.29 8.23 -11.06
CA SER A 246 -2.27 7.21 -11.45
C SER A 246 -3.69 7.56 -10.96
N ALA A 247 -3.83 8.13 -9.77
CA ALA A 247 -5.11 8.61 -9.26
C ALA A 247 -5.65 9.79 -10.09
N LEU A 248 -4.76 10.70 -10.51
CA LEU A 248 -5.12 11.80 -11.41
C LEU A 248 -5.50 11.28 -12.79
N ALA A 249 -4.77 10.30 -13.35
CA ALA A 249 -5.07 9.71 -14.65
C ALA A 249 -6.45 9.04 -14.67
N ALA A 250 -6.81 8.33 -13.61
CA ALA A 250 -8.13 7.74 -13.49
C ALA A 250 -9.26 8.79 -13.48
N ALA A 251 -9.05 9.92 -12.82
CA ALA A 251 -10.02 11.01 -12.80
C ALA A 251 -10.11 11.72 -14.17
N GLU A 252 -8.99 11.98 -14.83
CA GLU A 252 -8.97 12.57 -16.17
C GLU A 252 -9.72 11.67 -17.18
N VAL A 253 -9.51 10.35 -17.14
CA VAL A 253 -10.21 9.37 -17.99
C VAL A 253 -11.72 9.32 -17.72
N LYS A 254 -12.15 9.53 -16.49
CA LYS A 254 -13.58 9.63 -16.15
C LYS A 254 -14.24 10.91 -16.68
N GLY A 255 -13.45 11.83 -17.22
CA GLY A 255 -13.95 13.12 -17.69
C GLY A 255 -14.08 14.17 -16.60
N ASP A 256 -13.47 13.93 -15.44
CA ASP A 256 -13.40 14.94 -14.39
C ASP A 256 -12.62 16.18 -14.88
N PRO A 257 -12.95 17.39 -14.42
CA PRO A 257 -12.36 18.63 -14.92
C PRO A 257 -10.97 18.86 -14.34
N ILE A 258 -10.04 17.97 -14.67
CA ILE A 258 -8.64 18.05 -14.24
C ILE A 258 -7.68 18.01 -15.42
N LYS A 259 -6.48 18.53 -15.18
CA LYS A 259 -5.33 18.36 -16.07
C LYS A 259 -4.13 17.93 -15.24
N ILE A 260 -3.41 16.91 -15.70
CA ILE A 260 -2.18 16.44 -15.09
C ILE A 260 -1.02 17.26 -15.64
N ILE A 261 -0.18 17.77 -14.73
CA ILE A 261 1.06 18.48 -15.06
C ILE A 261 2.22 17.67 -14.43
N TYR A 262 3.15 17.30 -15.28
CA TYR A 262 4.40 16.70 -14.85
C TYR A 262 5.46 17.81 -14.77
N PRO A 263 5.93 18.17 -13.55
CA PRO A 263 6.91 19.25 -13.37
C PRO A 263 8.18 19.06 -14.17
N SER A 264 8.72 20.15 -14.71
CA SER A 264 9.90 20.13 -15.59
C SER A 264 11.18 19.67 -14.85
N SER A 265 11.30 19.97 -13.57
CA SER A 265 12.39 19.48 -12.71
C SER A 265 12.29 17.98 -12.41
N GLY A 266 11.19 17.35 -12.73
CA GLY A 266 10.97 15.91 -12.66
C GLY A 266 9.93 15.46 -11.65
N VAL A 267 9.47 14.22 -11.84
CA VAL A 267 8.61 13.48 -10.92
C VAL A 267 9.36 12.26 -10.39
N PHE A 268 9.04 11.83 -9.19
CA PHE A 268 9.78 10.80 -8.49
C PHE A 268 9.19 9.43 -8.77
N THR A 269 10.06 8.49 -9.20
CA THR A 269 9.68 7.11 -9.48
C THR A 269 9.13 6.45 -8.21
N LEU A 270 7.94 5.88 -8.33
CA LEU A 270 7.27 5.16 -7.25
C LEU A 270 6.99 3.73 -7.68
N PRO A 271 7.79 2.75 -7.28
CA PRO A 271 7.45 1.36 -7.52
C PRO A 271 6.41 0.87 -6.50
N GLY A 272 5.41 0.12 -6.97
CA GLY A 272 4.61 -0.77 -6.13
C GLY A 272 5.42 -2.04 -5.88
N VAL A 273 5.90 -2.24 -4.65
CA VAL A 273 6.85 -3.31 -4.30
C VAL A 273 6.21 -4.38 -3.44
N ILE A 274 6.52 -5.65 -3.76
CA ILE A 274 6.05 -6.84 -3.06
C ILE A 274 7.23 -7.57 -2.42
N ALA A 275 7.06 -7.97 -1.15
CA ALA A 275 8.07 -8.68 -0.37
C ALA A 275 7.46 -9.81 0.45
N ILE A 276 8.29 -10.79 0.80
CA ILE A 276 7.94 -11.93 1.65
C ILE A 276 8.55 -11.71 3.04
N ASN A 277 7.77 -11.95 4.08
CA ASN A 277 8.30 -12.04 5.44
C ASN A 277 9.31 -13.18 5.54
N LYS A 278 10.51 -12.94 6.09
CA LYS A 278 11.51 -14.01 6.25
C LYS A 278 11.01 -15.19 7.10
N ASN A 279 10.08 -14.92 8.01
CA ASN A 279 9.44 -15.90 8.89
C ASN A 279 7.99 -16.19 8.47
N ALA A 280 7.68 -16.08 7.17
CA ALA A 280 6.33 -16.31 6.65
C ALA A 280 5.74 -17.63 7.16
N PRO A 281 4.55 -17.64 7.79
CA PRO A 281 3.87 -18.83 8.26
C PRO A 281 3.65 -19.88 7.15
N ASP A 282 3.30 -19.43 5.92
CA ASP A 282 3.28 -20.29 4.73
C ASP A 282 4.23 -19.76 3.64
N MET A 283 5.52 -20.02 3.82
CA MET A 283 6.57 -19.61 2.88
C MET A 283 6.32 -20.08 1.45
N ALA A 284 5.75 -21.28 1.28
CA ALA A 284 5.48 -21.83 -0.04
C ALA A 284 4.34 -21.08 -0.75
N ALA A 285 3.27 -20.77 -0.04
CA ALA A 285 2.18 -19.94 -0.56
C ALA A 285 2.65 -18.51 -0.85
N ALA A 286 3.48 -17.92 0.02
CA ALA A 286 4.05 -16.60 -0.17
C ALA A 286 4.86 -16.50 -1.47
N LYS A 287 5.75 -17.47 -1.73
CA LYS A 287 6.53 -17.53 -2.96
C LYS A 287 5.64 -17.68 -4.20
N GLN A 288 4.63 -18.56 -4.14
CA GLN A 288 3.68 -18.73 -5.23
C GLN A 288 2.87 -17.46 -5.51
N PHE A 289 2.52 -16.70 -4.47
CA PHE A 289 1.80 -15.45 -4.62
C PHE A 289 2.64 -14.37 -5.30
N VAL A 290 3.89 -14.18 -4.87
CA VAL A 290 4.81 -13.23 -5.52
C VAL A 290 5.03 -13.61 -6.99
N GLU A 291 5.27 -14.90 -7.29
CA GLU A 291 5.38 -15.38 -8.66
C GLU A 291 4.11 -15.13 -9.48
N TYR A 292 2.93 -15.29 -8.86
CA TYR A 292 1.67 -14.99 -9.54
C TYR A 292 1.51 -13.52 -9.86
N VAL A 293 1.81 -12.62 -8.92
CA VAL A 293 1.76 -11.16 -9.13
C VAL A 293 2.69 -10.73 -10.28
N LEU A 294 3.90 -11.28 -10.33
CA LEU A 294 4.89 -10.97 -11.38
C LEU A 294 4.62 -11.70 -12.71
N SER A 295 3.65 -12.60 -12.76
CA SER A 295 3.29 -13.32 -14.01
C SER A 295 2.41 -12.45 -14.92
N PRO A 296 2.36 -12.76 -16.23
CA PRO A 296 1.43 -12.08 -17.15
C PRO A 296 -0.04 -12.16 -16.71
N ALA A 297 -0.44 -13.24 -16.01
CA ALA A 297 -1.81 -13.38 -15.48
C ALA A 297 -2.08 -12.38 -14.34
N GLY A 298 -1.16 -12.26 -13.39
CA GLY A 298 -1.25 -11.27 -12.31
C GLY A 298 -1.24 -9.84 -12.83
N GLN A 299 -0.36 -9.54 -13.77
CA GLN A 299 -0.30 -8.22 -14.40
C GLN A 299 -1.61 -7.82 -15.11
N LYS A 300 -2.30 -8.78 -15.74
CA LYS A 300 -3.63 -8.54 -16.33
C LYS A 300 -4.68 -8.20 -15.26
N VAL A 301 -4.61 -8.85 -14.08
CA VAL A 301 -5.50 -8.49 -12.96
C VAL A 301 -5.25 -7.06 -12.51
N MET A 302 -3.99 -6.64 -12.41
CA MET A 302 -3.61 -5.28 -12.02
C MET A 302 -4.03 -4.23 -13.07
N ALA A 303 -3.87 -4.53 -14.35
CA ALA A 303 -4.16 -3.59 -15.44
C ALA A 303 -5.66 -3.37 -15.70
N ASP A 304 -6.54 -4.24 -15.17
CA ASP A 304 -7.98 -4.06 -15.29
C ASP A 304 -8.47 -2.97 -14.33
N VAL A 305 -8.91 -1.85 -14.88
CA VAL A 305 -9.39 -0.69 -14.10
C VAL A 305 -10.61 -0.99 -13.21
N LYS A 306 -11.35 -2.09 -13.48
CA LYS A 306 -12.41 -2.56 -12.61
C LYS A 306 -11.88 -3.13 -11.31
N ASN A 307 -10.65 -3.62 -11.31
CA ASN A 307 -9.99 -4.21 -10.15
C ASN A 307 -9.29 -3.16 -9.28
N GLY A 308 -8.51 -2.26 -9.89
CA GLY A 308 -7.61 -1.38 -9.17
C GLY A 308 -7.95 0.12 -9.25
N GLY A 309 -9.00 0.48 -10.00
CA GLY A 309 -9.35 1.89 -10.13
C GLY A 309 -8.16 2.74 -10.59
N GLY A 310 -7.75 3.69 -9.74
CA GLY A 310 -6.58 4.55 -9.99
C GLY A 310 -5.28 3.77 -10.14
N ASP A 311 -5.06 2.78 -9.30
CA ASP A 311 -3.82 2.01 -9.29
C ASP A 311 -3.59 1.19 -10.57
N SER A 312 -4.64 0.90 -11.34
CA SER A 312 -4.52 0.25 -12.65
C SER A 312 -3.89 1.12 -13.74
N TYR A 313 -3.69 2.42 -13.49
CA TYR A 313 -2.99 3.33 -14.39
C TYR A 313 -1.49 3.40 -14.06
N PHE A 314 -0.80 2.26 -14.00
CA PHE A 314 0.63 2.14 -13.75
C PHE A 314 1.45 1.97 -15.03
N ASN A 315 2.77 2.17 -14.96
CA ASN A 315 3.73 1.72 -15.96
C ASN A 315 4.15 0.28 -15.62
N PRO A 316 3.90 -0.69 -16.51
CA PRO A 316 4.31 -2.08 -16.29
C PRO A 316 5.82 -2.22 -16.22
N VAL A 317 6.27 -3.08 -15.32
CA VAL A 317 7.69 -3.45 -15.18
C VAL A 317 7.98 -4.87 -15.68
N ILE A 318 6.98 -5.51 -16.28
CA ILE A 318 7.08 -6.85 -16.88
C ILE A 318 7.04 -6.71 -18.41
N ASN A 319 7.97 -7.36 -19.09
CA ASN A 319 8.03 -7.35 -20.55
C ASN A 319 6.75 -7.94 -21.17
N GLY A 320 6.28 -7.34 -22.26
CA GLY A 320 5.07 -7.76 -22.97
C GLY A 320 3.75 -7.26 -22.38
N ILE A 321 3.77 -6.60 -21.23
CA ILE A 321 2.60 -5.93 -20.67
C ILE A 321 2.60 -4.47 -21.14
N GLN A 322 1.46 -4.02 -21.67
CA GLN A 322 1.30 -2.63 -22.12
C GLN A 322 0.65 -1.79 -21.02
N PRO A 323 1.07 -0.53 -20.82
CA PRO A 323 0.38 0.39 -19.95
C PRO A 323 -1.02 0.70 -20.46
N ASN A 324 -1.89 1.21 -19.58
CA ASN A 324 -3.18 1.73 -20.02
C ASN A 324 -2.97 2.81 -21.08
N PRO A 325 -3.67 2.75 -22.24
CA PRO A 325 -3.49 3.72 -23.35
C PRO A 325 -3.72 5.19 -22.95
N ALA A 326 -4.52 5.42 -21.92
CA ALA A 326 -4.79 6.77 -21.43
C ALA A 326 -3.65 7.35 -20.58
N ARG A 327 -2.65 6.51 -20.20
CA ARG A 327 -1.50 6.99 -19.42
C ARG A 327 -0.51 7.70 -20.34
N GLN A 328 -0.09 8.92 -19.95
CA GLN A 328 0.99 9.62 -20.65
C GLN A 328 2.30 8.81 -20.55
N GLN A 329 2.95 8.59 -21.69
CA GLN A 329 4.14 7.75 -21.80
C GLN A 329 5.42 8.53 -22.13
N SER A 330 5.32 9.77 -22.61
CA SER A 330 6.45 10.58 -23.09
C SER A 330 6.44 11.97 -22.49
N GLY A 331 7.59 12.64 -22.52
CA GLY A 331 7.75 13.99 -22.01
C GLY A 331 7.75 14.09 -20.48
N ILE A 332 7.93 12.96 -19.77
CA ILE A 332 8.02 12.92 -18.31
C ILE A 332 9.50 12.77 -17.93
N ASN A 333 9.98 13.70 -17.13
CA ASN A 333 11.31 13.62 -16.53
C ASN A 333 11.23 12.77 -15.24
N TRP A 334 11.69 11.50 -15.31
CA TRP A 334 11.67 10.56 -14.20
C TRP A 334 12.93 10.70 -13.34
N VAL A 335 12.75 10.97 -12.06
CA VAL A 335 13.83 11.04 -11.07
C VAL A 335 13.71 9.84 -10.13
N LYS A 336 14.78 9.04 -10.05
CA LYS A 336 14.84 7.93 -9.10
C LYS A 336 15.27 8.46 -7.73
N VAL A 337 14.49 8.15 -6.70
CA VAL A 337 14.87 8.35 -5.31
C VAL A 337 15.75 7.18 -4.88
N ASP A 338 16.86 7.45 -4.18
CA ASP A 338 17.69 6.39 -3.61
C ASP A 338 16.95 5.74 -2.42
N PRO A 339 16.52 4.47 -2.52
CA PRO A 339 15.72 3.84 -1.49
C PRO A 339 16.49 3.64 -0.18
N ILE A 340 17.82 3.44 -0.25
CA ILE A 340 18.67 3.23 0.96
C ILE A 340 18.75 4.54 1.75
N LYS A 341 19.05 5.65 1.07
CA LYS A 341 19.09 6.98 1.69
C LYS A 341 17.71 7.37 2.23
N ALA A 342 16.68 7.20 1.41
CA ALA A 342 15.32 7.56 1.81
C ALA A 342 14.83 6.72 3.00
N ALA A 343 15.09 5.41 3.04
CA ALA A 343 14.76 4.56 4.18
C ALA A 343 15.43 5.03 5.47
N LYS A 344 16.69 5.43 5.39
CA LYS A 344 17.44 5.96 6.55
C LYS A 344 16.80 7.24 7.10
N ASP A 345 16.33 8.11 6.22
CA ASP A 345 15.81 9.43 6.60
C ASP A 345 14.30 9.42 6.90
N GLU A 346 13.58 8.32 6.62
CA GLU A 346 12.13 8.24 6.60
C GLU A 346 11.47 8.70 7.90
N ASN A 347 11.84 8.10 9.02
CA ASN A 347 11.23 8.42 10.31
C ASN A 347 11.48 9.88 10.72
N SER A 348 12.70 10.37 10.52
CA SER A 348 13.07 11.74 10.86
C SER A 348 12.36 12.77 9.98
N LEU A 349 12.23 12.46 8.69
CA LEU A 349 11.60 13.37 7.72
C LEU A 349 10.07 13.38 7.86
N LYS A 350 9.45 12.22 8.09
CA LYS A 350 8.00 12.11 8.39
C LYS A 350 7.67 12.88 9.68
N LYS A 351 8.49 12.69 10.74
CA LYS A 351 8.30 13.44 11.98
C LYS A 351 8.44 14.95 11.76
N TRP A 352 9.49 15.37 11.05
CA TRP A 352 9.68 16.78 10.72
C TRP A 352 8.48 17.34 9.94
N PHE A 353 7.97 16.62 8.95
CA PHE A 353 6.83 17.03 8.14
C PHE A 353 5.57 17.16 8.99
N HIS A 354 5.30 16.20 9.86
CA HIS A 354 4.18 16.25 10.79
C HIS A 354 4.25 17.49 11.69
N ASP A 355 5.40 17.70 12.35
CA ASP A 355 5.57 18.79 13.34
C ASP A 355 5.55 20.19 12.70
N ASN A 356 5.95 20.34 11.44
CA ASN A 356 6.11 21.65 10.80
C ASN A 356 5.04 21.95 9.74
N ILE A 357 4.43 20.93 9.14
CA ILE A 357 3.52 21.10 8.00
C ILE A 357 2.09 20.71 8.37
N VAL A 358 1.89 19.55 9.03
CA VAL A 358 0.55 19.05 9.37
C VAL A 358 -0.04 19.79 10.56
N GLN A 359 0.72 20.00 11.64
CA GLN A 359 0.32 20.79 12.81
C GLN A 359 0.45 22.28 12.50
#